data_45e591acd80ceddb73a1afd76f3a0174
#
_entry.id   45e591acd80ceddb73a1afd76f3a0174
#
_cell.length_a   1.000
_cell.length_b   1.000
_cell.length_c   1.000
_cell.angle_alpha   90.00
_cell.angle_beta   90.00
_cell.angle_gamma   90.00
#
_symmetry.space_group_name_H-M   'P 1'
#
loop_
_entity.id
_entity.type
_entity.pdbx_description
1 polymer ?
#
loop_
_entity_poly.entity_id
_entity_poly.type
_entity_poly.pdbx_seq_one_letter_code
_entity_poly.pdbx_strand_id
1 'polypeptide(L)'
;MNFRYLSALCLLWATALSLQGCGGGGGGSGPPVSTPVNVEPGVYQGTLGSKDFITVLSPASWGSQWYGLHYASSNPSIEDPNIYTGQLQGLSTRTATAPFRYFPINSSYASVSNGTVTLTAPGSGLLSGDLDLRPAIPIATFNATPTSAFTFSRAADLQDIAGNWTGRLSYGAGTNGALTFTVSAGTGRVSEVVFGVDCKWTAPNFQVTADTAVNLFRLDLTMSQSTSCDFSLKSMTGVAFVFNSPVAGKKRLIWVATTPTGQGMSFKADR
;
A
#
# COMPACT_ATOMS: atom_id res chain seq x y z
N MET A 1 5.39 -13.67 -71.07
CA MET A 1 4.67 -14.95 -71.35
C MET A 1 3.51 -15.02 -70.42
N ASN A 2 2.32 -14.61 -70.89
CA ASN A 2 1.24 -15.44 -71.37
C ASN A 2 0.66 -16.32 -70.28
N PHE A 3 -0.65 -16.39 -69.90
CA PHE A 3 -1.91 -16.13 -70.56
C PHE A 3 -2.98 -16.39 -69.46
N ARG A 4 -3.96 -15.57 -69.25
CA ARG A 4 -5.35 -15.59 -69.78
C ARG A 4 -6.31 -16.49 -68.96
N TYR A 5 -7.36 -15.81 -68.48
CA TYR A 5 -8.83 -15.98 -68.75
C TYR A 5 -9.48 -17.24 -68.19
N LEU A 6 -10.63 -17.26 -67.65
CA LEU A 6 -11.98 -16.87 -68.03
C LEU A 6 -12.92 -17.07 -66.80
N SER A 7 -13.72 -16.13 -66.45
CA SER A 7 -15.12 -15.93 -66.89
C SER A 7 -16.13 -16.85 -66.23
N ALA A 8 -16.93 -16.26 -65.37
CA ALA A 8 -18.38 -16.10 -65.42
C ALA A 8 -19.26 -17.33 -65.43
N LEU A 9 -20.21 -17.38 -64.53
CA LEU A 9 -21.62 -17.37 -64.90
C LEU A 9 -22.52 -17.14 -63.69
N CYS A 10 -23.45 -16.25 -63.88
CA CYS A 10 -24.64 -15.95 -63.06
C CYS A 10 -25.55 -17.15 -62.97
N LEU A 11 -26.30 -17.27 -61.90
CA LEU A 11 -27.71 -17.65 -61.98
C LEU A 11 -28.46 -17.09 -60.79
N LEU A 12 -29.39 -16.18 -61.12
CA LEU A 12 -30.47 -15.69 -60.27
C LEU A 12 -31.38 -16.86 -59.88
N TRP A 13 -31.78 -16.88 -58.62
CA TRP A 13 -33.12 -17.31 -58.26
C TRP A 13 -33.65 -16.40 -57.14
N ALA A 14 -34.60 -15.59 -57.53
CA ALA A 14 -35.49 -14.86 -56.65
C ALA A 14 -36.62 -15.80 -56.23
N THR A 15 -36.97 -15.83 -54.96
CA THR A 15 -38.41 -15.80 -54.58
C THR A 15 -38.55 -15.76 -53.06
N ALA A 16 -39.38 -14.86 -52.71
CA ALA A 16 -40.40 -14.88 -51.66
C ALA A 16 -40.08 -14.33 -50.28
N LEU A 17 -40.70 -13.18 -50.09
CA LEU A 17 -41.05 -12.52 -48.86
C LEU A 17 -41.51 -13.47 -47.77
N SER A 18 -41.00 -13.27 -46.59
CA SER A 18 -41.80 -13.32 -45.36
C SER A 18 -41.31 -12.23 -44.41
N LEU A 19 -42.04 -11.15 -44.36
CA LEU A 19 -42.02 -10.20 -43.24
C LEU A 19 -42.47 -10.95 -42.01
N GLN A 20 -41.56 -11.16 -41.07
CA GLN A 20 -41.90 -11.23 -39.66
C GLN A 20 -40.92 -10.36 -38.92
N GLY A 21 -41.39 -9.17 -38.56
CA GLY A 21 -40.77 -8.32 -37.61
C GLY A 21 -40.71 -9.00 -36.24
N CYS A 22 -39.56 -9.02 -35.68
CA CYS A 22 -39.43 -9.04 -34.23
C CYS A 22 -38.14 -8.26 -33.89
N GLY A 23 -38.33 -7.18 -33.18
CA GLY A 23 -37.26 -6.31 -32.71
C GLY A 23 -36.25 -7.10 -31.90
N GLY A 24 -35.12 -7.37 -32.50
CA GLY A 24 -33.92 -7.81 -31.83
C GLY A 24 -33.06 -6.59 -31.56
N GLY A 25 -33.25 -5.98 -30.41
CA GLY A 25 -32.30 -5.00 -29.91
C GLY A 25 -30.92 -5.65 -29.85
N GLY A 26 -30.04 -5.27 -30.77
CA GLY A 26 -28.62 -5.56 -30.69
C GLY A 26 -28.05 -4.86 -29.47
N GLY A 27 -28.19 -5.51 -28.33
CA GLY A 27 -27.43 -5.13 -27.14
C GLY A 27 -25.96 -5.39 -27.44
N GLY A 28 -25.26 -4.39 -27.93
CA GLY A 28 -23.81 -4.37 -27.86
C GLY A 28 -23.45 -4.51 -26.38
N SER A 29 -22.95 -5.68 -25.99
CA SER A 29 -22.32 -5.87 -24.72
C SER A 29 -21.06 -5.01 -24.70
N GLY A 30 -21.24 -3.73 -24.37
CA GLY A 30 -20.14 -2.91 -23.93
C GLY A 30 -19.45 -3.60 -22.75
N PRO A 31 -18.17 -3.40 -22.56
CA PRO A 31 -17.48 -3.96 -21.40
C PRO A 31 -18.30 -3.62 -20.16
N PRO A 32 -18.49 -4.61 -19.24
CA PRO A 32 -19.30 -4.39 -18.05
C PRO A 32 -18.80 -3.16 -17.32
N VAL A 33 -19.67 -2.16 -17.22
CA VAL A 33 -19.38 -0.96 -16.46
C VAL A 33 -19.30 -1.40 -15.01
N SER A 34 -18.06 -1.40 -14.45
CA SER A 34 -17.86 -1.77 -13.06
C SER A 34 -18.59 -0.75 -12.18
N THR A 35 -19.54 -1.21 -11.40
CA THR A 35 -20.27 -0.34 -10.47
C THR A 35 -19.30 0.10 -9.38
N PRO A 36 -19.15 1.41 -9.12
CA PRO A 36 -18.33 1.89 -8.02
C PRO A 36 -18.79 1.29 -6.69
N VAL A 37 -17.85 0.80 -5.92
CA VAL A 37 -18.07 0.24 -4.59
C VAL A 37 -17.50 1.17 -3.53
N ASN A 38 -17.75 0.87 -2.26
CA ASN A 38 -17.19 1.68 -1.17
C ASN A 38 -15.68 1.46 -1.04
N VAL A 39 -14.99 2.49 -0.54
CA VAL A 39 -13.58 2.40 -0.15
C VAL A 39 -13.51 1.66 1.19
N GLU A 40 -12.94 0.48 1.18
CA GLU A 40 -12.91 -0.41 2.34
C GLU A 40 -11.51 -0.48 2.98
N PRO A 41 -11.42 -0.79 4.29
CA PRO A 41 -10.15 -1.09 4.93
C PRO A 41 -9.42 -2.23 4.23
N GLY A 42 -8.10 -2.17 4.16
CA GLY A 42 -7.33 -3.19 3.47
C GLY A 42 -5.86 -2.88 3.28
N VAL A 43 -5.15 -3.86 2.73
CA VAL A 43 -3.80 -3.71 2.22
C VAL A 43 -3.85 -3.90 0.71
N TYR A 44 -3.45 -2.87 -0.01
CA TYR A 44 -3.50 -2.81 -1.46
C TYR A 44 -2.10 -2.62 -2.02
N GLN A 45 -1.82 -3.25 -3.13
CA GLN A 45 -0.57 -3.12 -3.86
C GLN A 45 -0.83 -2.68 -5.29
N GLY A 46 0.03 -1.82 -5.79
CA GLY A 46 -0.06 -1.30 -7.14
C GLY A 46 1.10 -0.39 -7.47
N THR A 47 0.84 0.66 -8.23
CA THR A 47 1.88 1.59 -8.66
C THR A 47 1.46 3.05 -8.47
N LEU A 48 2.43 3.88 -8.15
CA LEU A 48 2.35 5.34 -8.22
C LEU A 48 3.35 5.79 -9.29
N GLY A 49 2.83 6.26 -10.41
CA GLY A 49 3.64 6.37 -11.62
C GLY A 49 4.10 4.98 -12.10
N SER A 50 5.41 4.79 -12.27
CA SER A 50 6.01 3.52 -12.69
C SER A 50 6.62 2.71 -11.54
N LYS A 51 6.40 3.10 -10.29
CA LYS A 51 7.06 2.53 -9.11
C LYS A 51 6.06 1.86 -8.18
N ASP A 52 6.53 0.85 -7.47
CA ASP A 52 5.72 0.09 -6.53
C ASP A 52 5.14 0.99 -5.44
N PHE A 53 3.88 0.77 -5.15
CA PHE A 53 3.13 1.47 -4.13
C PHE A 53 2.32 0.48 -3.29
N ILE A 54 2.50 0.55 -1.99
CA ILE A 54 1.68 -0.20 -1.03
C ILE A 54 0.85 0.82 -0.25
N THR A 55 -0.44 0.58 -0.15
CA THR A 55 -1.31 1.42 0.66
C THR A 55 -2.10 0.59 1.66
N VAL A 56 -2.20 1.09 2.88
CA VAL A 56 -2.90 0.46 3.99
C VAL A 56 -3.97 1.40 4.49
N LEU A 57 -5.20 0.90 4.51
CA LEU A 57 -6.36 1.58 5.10
C LEU A 57 -6.72 0.82 6.37
N SER A 58 -6.49 1.42 7.52
CA SER A 58 -6.84 0.81 8.79
C SER A 58 -8.35 0.89 9.05
N PRO A 59 -8.90 -0.04 9.87
CA PRO A 59 -10.31 0.00 10.20
C PRO A 59 -10.70 1.23 11.02
N ALA A 60 -11.99 1.56 11.03
CA ALA A 60 -12.53 2.70 11.78
C ALA A 60 -12.21 2.63 13.29
N SER A 61 -12.12 1.42 13.86
CA SER A 61 -11.71 1.20 15.25
C SER A 61 -10.31 1.75 15.57
N TRP A 62 -9.47 1.97 14.56
CA TRP A 62 -8.14 2.59 14.68
C TRP A 62 -8.11 4.05 14.23
N GLY A 63 -9.28 4.66 14.01
CA GLY A 63 -9.40 6.03 13.54
C GLY A 63 -9.22 6.20 12.04
N SER A 64 -9.43 5.15 11.25
CA SER A 64 -9.37 5.20 9.78
C SER A 64 -8.07 5.80 9.25
N GLN A 65 -6.92 5.33 9.75
CA GLN A 65 -5.63 5.80 9.31
C GLN A 65 -5.31 5.29 7.91
N TRP A 66 -4.69 6.14 7.13
CA TRP A 66 -4.15 5.82 5.83
C TRP A 66 -2.63 5.90 5.84
N TYR A 67 -1.99 4.89 5.27
CA TYR A 67 -0.55 4.85 5.05
C TYR A 67 -0.27 4.50 3.59
N GLY A 68 0.63 5.23 2.97
CA GLY A 68 1.16 4.94 1.65
C GLY A 68 2.67 4.76 1.71
N LEU A 69 3.19 3.75 1.05
CA LEU A 69 4.61 3.44 0.93
C LEU A 69 4.96 3.42 -0.56
N HIS A 70 5.68 4.43 -1.02
CA HIS A 70 6.06 4.59 -2.42
C HIS A 70 7.55 4.33 -2.59
N TYR A 71 7.89 3.21 -3.22
CA TYR A 71 9.25 2.76 -3.49
C TYR A 71 9.81 3.47 -4.74
N ALA A 72 10.05 4.77 -4.62
CA ALA A 72 10.36 5.66 -5.75
C ALA A 72 11.78 5.51 -6.30
N SER A 73 12.69 4.82 -5.59
CA SER A 73 14.06 4.70 -6.04
C SER A 73 14.20 3.89 -7.33
N SER A 74 14.98 4.39 -8.28
CA SER A 74 15.41 3.64 -9.46
C SER A 74 16.58 2.72 -9.17
N ASN A 75 17.23 2.87 -8.00
CA ASN A 75 18.32 2.02 -7.57
C ASN A 75 17.74 0.79 -6.84
N PRO A 76 17.89 -0.43 -7.36
CA PRO A 76 17.38 -1.64 -6.73
C PRO A 76 17.99 -1.93 -5.36
N SER A 77 19.14 -1.31 -5.04
CA SER A 77 19.76 -1.39 -3.72
C SER A 77 19.13 -0.45 -2.70
N ILE A 78 18.28 0.50 -3.12
CA ILE A 78 17.58 1.46 -2.26
C ILE A 78 16.09 1.13 -2.29
N GLU A 79 15.68 0.19 -1.46
CA GLU A 79 14.29 -0.23 -1.33
C GLU A 79 13.52 0.59 -0.28
N ASP A 80 13.82 1.86 -0.16
CA ASP A 80 13.25 2.71 0.88
C ASP A 80 12.06 3.47 0.33
N PRO A 81 10.88 3.35 0.94
CA PRO A 81 9.70 4.05 0.46
C PRO A 81 9.64 5.48 0.97
N ASN A 82 9.16 6.39 0.14
CA ASN A 82 8.54 7.60 0.63
C ASN A 82 7.28 7.23 1.41
N ILE A 83 7.05 7.90 2.52
CA ILE A 83 5.93 7.59 3.42
C ILE A 83 4.87 8.68 3.30
N TYR A 84 3.63 8.26 3.17
CA TYR A 84 2.44 9.11 3.24
C TYR A 84 1.60 8.64 4.42
N THR A 85 1.02 9.55 5.17
CA THR A 85 0.13 9.20 6.28
C THR A 85 -0.94 10.27 6.48
N GLY A 86 -2.16 9.83 6.76
CA GLY A 86 -3.29 10.70 7.03
C GLY A 86 -4.43 9.98 7.71
N GLN A 87 -5.40 10.72 8.17
CA GLN A 87 -6.63 10.17 8.75
C GLN A 87 -7.76 10.35 7.75
N LEU A 88 -8.32 9.24 7.26
CA LEU A 88 -9.38 9.23 6.26
C LEU A 88 -10.71 9.68 6.86
N GLN A 89 -11.44 10.44 6.06
CA GLN A 89 -12.86 10.72 6.22
C GLN A 89 -13.62 10.02 5.09
N GLY A 90 -14.76 9.45 5.39
CA GLY A 90 -15.57 8.75 4.40
C GLY A 90 -15.13 7.34 4.07
N LEU A 91 -14.35 6.68 4.95
CA LEU A 91 -14.13 5.23 4.82
C LEU A 91 -15.46 4.49 4.83
N SER A 92 -15.57 3.42 4.05
CA SER A 92 -16.82 2.71 3.76
C SER A 92 -17.88 3.54 2.98
N THR A 93 -17.42 4.57 2.27
CA THR A 93 -18.20 5.31 1.28
C THR A 93 -17.52 5.24 -0.10
N ARG A 94 -18.17 5.75 -1.14
CA ARG A 94 -17.63 5.72 -2.51
C ARG A 94 -16.36 6.54 -2.69
N THR A 95 -16.17 7.54 -1.84
CA THR A 95 -15.00 8.41 -1.87
C THR A 95 -14.56 8.68 -0.45
N ALA A 96 -13.30 8.43 -0.16
CA ALA A 96 -12.68 8.78 1.11
C ALA A 96 -11.60 9.83 0.88
N THR A 97 -11.47 10.79 1.79
CA THR A 97 -10.48 11.86 1.70
C THR A 97 -9.67 11.95 2.97
N ALA A 98 -8.42 12.39 2.87
CA ALA A 98 -7.60 12.73 4.02
C ALA A 98 -6.68 13.90 3.72
N PRO A 99 -6.50 14.86 4.63
CA PRO A 99 -5.26 15.58 4.69
C PRO A 99 -4.15 14.59 5.02
N PHE A 100 -3.01 14.66 4.34
CA PHE A 100 -1.90 13.78 4.62
C PHE A 100 -0.59 14.52 4.78
N ARG A 101 0.36 13.84 5.41
CA ARG A 101 1.77 14.24 5.47
C ARG A 101 2.59 13.33 4.58
N TYR A 102 3.51 13.92 3.87
CA TYR A 102 4.47 13.26 3.01
C TYR A 102 5.87 13.39 3.60
N PHE A 103 6.51 12.24 3.79
CA PHE A 103 7.86 12.11 4.31
C PHE A 103 8.75 11.55 3.21
N PRO A 104 9.45 12.41 2.44
CA PRO A 104 10.36 11.93 1.43
C PRO A 104 11.57 11.28 2.10
N ILE A 105 11.96 10.12 1.57
CA ILE A 105 13.23 9.49 1.93
C ILE A 105 14.37 10.30 1.31
N ASN A 106 15.49 10.35 1.97
CA ASN A 106 16.68 11.13 1.61
C ASN A 106 16.53 12.66 1.72
N SER A 107 15.57 13.13 2.47
CA SER A 107 15.46 14.56 2.80
C SER A 107 15.56 14.78 4.31
N SER A 108 15.98 15.97 4.70
CA SER A 108 15.99 16.35 6.12
C SER A 108 14.56 16.32 6.69
N TYR A 109 14.42 16.09 8.00
CA TYR A 109 13.11 16.15 8.68
C TYR A 109 12.32 17.44 8.46
N ALA A 110 12.97 18.49 7.98
CA ALA A 110 12.34 19.75 7.59
C ALA A 110 11.53 19.67 6.28
N SER A 111 11.62 18.57 5.55
CA SER A 111 11.01 18.45 4.21
C SER A 111 9.65 17.78 4.23
N VAL A 112 8.98 17.70 5.38
CA VAL A 112 7.61 17.18 5.46
C VAL A 112 6.68 18.12 4.70
N SER A 113 6.02 17.60 3.70
CA SER A 113 4.98 18.32 2.93
C SER A 113 3.60 17.86 3.36
N ASN A 114 2.62 18.75 3.27
CA ASN A 114 1.23 18.43 3.50
C ASN A 114 0.50 18.36 2.15
N GLY A 115 -0.46 17.48 2.07
CA GLY A 115 -1.29 17.32 0.88
C GLY A 115 -2.68 16.80 1.22
N THR A 116 -3.43 16.51 0.17
CA THR A 116 -4.74 15.85 0.29
C THR A 116 -4.77 14.62 -0.60
N VAL A 117 -5.21 13.50 -0.05
CA VAL A 117 -5.52 12.31 -0.83
C VAL A 117 -7.02 12.19 -1.03
N THR A 118 -7.41 11.81 -2.24
CA THR A 118 -8.78 11.41 -2.56
C THR A 118 -8.76 9.98 -3.05
N LEU A 119 -9.41 9.08 -2.34
CA LEU A 119 -9.51 7.65 -2.66
C LEU A 119 -10.87 7.34 -3.24
N THR A 120 -10.90 6.50 -4.25
CA THR A 120 -12.12 5.95 -4.86
C THR A 120 -11.96 4.47 -5.12
N ALA A 121 -13.05 3.72 -5.08
CA ALA A 121 -13.08 2.31 -5.43
C ALA A 121 -13.99 2.13 -6.66
N PRO A 122 -13.43 2.20 -7.89
CA PRO A 122 -14.23 2.15 -9.11
C PRO A 122 -14.86 0.77 -9.40
N GLY A 123 -14.60 -0.21 -8.57
CA GLY A 123 -15.09 -1.59 -8.70
C GLY A 123 -13.96 -2.58 -8.97
N SER A 124 -14.34 -3.87 -9.06
CA SER A 124 -13.40 -4.98 -9.35
C SER A 124 -12.23 -5.10 -8.36
N GLY A 125 -12.41 -4.62 -7.11
CA GLY A 125 -11.35 -4.60 -6.10
C GLY A 125 -10.28 -3.55 -6.32
N LEU A 126 -10.41 -2.69 -7.34
CA LEU A 126 -9.46 -1.61 -7.59
C LEU A 126 -9.67 -0.48 -6.57
N LEU A 127 -8.57 0.01 -6.02
CA LEU A 127 -8.48 1.25 -5.26
C LEU A 127 -7.67 2.24 -6.09
N SER A 128 -8.24 3.39 -6.39
CA SER A 128 -7.55 4.50 -7.04
C SER A 128 -7.42 5.66 -6.06
N GLY A 129 -6.32 6.40 -6.16
CA GLY A 129 -6.10 7.56 -5.32
C GLY A 129 -5.33 8.66 -6.00
N ASP A 130 -5.79 9.89 -5.79
CA ASP A 130 -5.13 11.11 -6.22
C ASP A 130 -4.43 11.77 -5.04
N LEU A 131 -3.12 11.95 -5.17
CA LEU A 131 -2.26 12.63 -4.21
C LEU A 131 -2.01 14.06 -4.67
N ASP A 132 -2.57 15.02 -3.96
CA ASP A 132 -2.41 16.44 -4.25
C ASP A 132 -1.45 17.09 -3.27
N LEU A 133 -0.24 17.36 -3.71
CA LEU A 133 0.82 18.05 -2.96
C LEU A 133 1.08 19.46 -3.49
N ARG A 134 0.17 20.00 -4.31
CA ARG A 134 0.36 21.34 -4.89
C ARG A 134 0.52 22.44 -3.84
N PRO A 135 1.34 23.47 -4.10
CA PRO A 135 2.03 23.73 -5.38
C PRO A 135 3.37 23.00 -5.53
N ALA A 136 3.83 22.27 -4.54
CA ALA A 136 5.19 21.69 -4.53
C ALA A 136 5.38 20.57 -5.58
N ILE A 137 4.35 19.73 -5.76
CA ILE A 137 4.40 18.58 -6.68
C ILE A 137 3.05 18.50 -7.41
N PRO A 138 3.01 18.19 -8.72
CA PRO A 138 1.78 17.92 -9.45
C PRO A 138 0.99 16.78 -8.84
N ILE A 139 -0.33 16.76 -9.09
CA ILE A 139 -1.17 15.63 -8.68
C ILE A 139 -0.60 14.34 -9.24
N ALA A 140 -0.44 13.35 -8.37
CA ALA A 140 0.00 12.02 -8.73
C ALA A 140 -1.10 11.01 -8.44
N THR A 141 -1.41 10.18 -9.41
CA THR A 141 -2.46 9.14 -9.28
C THR A 141 -1.82 7.78 -9.08
N PHE A 142 -2.37 7.01 -8.15
CA PHE A 142 -2.03 5.60 -8.00
C PHE A 142 -3.24 4.70 -8.25
N ASN A 143 -2.95 3.47 -8.65
CA ASN A 143 -3.91 2.38 -8.74
C ASN A 143 -3.36 1.16 -8.02
N ALA A 144 -4.18 0.55 -7.17
CA ALA A 144 -3.80 -0.58 -6.35
C ALA A 144 -4.96 -1.57 -6.22
N THR A 145 -4.64 -2.84 -6.03
CA THR A 145 -5.60 -3.91 -5.79
C THR A 145 -5.27 -4.61 -4.48
N PRO A 146 -6.25 -5.26 -3.82
CA PRO A 146 -5.97 -6.11 -2.67
C PRO A 146 -4.88 -7.13 -3.04
N THR A 147 -3.84 -7.23 -2.23
CA THR A 147 -2.79 -8.20 -2.52
C THR A 147 -3.26 -9.60 -2.20
N SER A 148 -3.11 -10.52 -3.16
CA SER A 148 -3.44 -11.94 -2.97
C SER A 148 -2.50 -12.65 -1.98
N ALA A 149 -1.35 -12.05 -1.70
CA ALA A 149 -0.39 -12.56 -0.72
C ALA A 149 -0.81 -12.30 0.74
N PHE A 150 -1.92 -11.57 0.95
CA PHE A 150 -2.36 -11.12 2.26
C PHE A 150 -3.87 -11.30 2.44
N THR A 151 -4.28 -12.03 3.47
CA THR A 151 -5.69 -12.18 3.84
C THR A 151 -6.04 -11.14 4.90
N PHE A 152 -6.75 -10.09 4.51
CA PHE A 152 -7.11 -8.98 5.41
C PHE A 152 -8.22 -9.35 6.40
N SER A 153 -9.24 -10.08 5.95
CA SER A 153 -10.48 -10.35 6.68
C SER A 153 -10.37 -11.50 7.70
N ARG A 154 -9.27 -11.58 8.42
CA ARG A 154 -9.08 -12.48 9.58
C ARG A 154 -8.46 -11.73 10.74
N ALA A 155 -8.67 -12.18 11.96
CA ALA A 155 -7.94 -11.67 13.11
C ALA A 155 -6.42 -11.83 12.90
N ALA A 156 -5.65 -10.86 13.36
CA ALA A 156 -4.21 -10.97 13.42
C ALA A 156 -3.82 -11.96 14.54
N ASP A 157 -2.75 -12.71 14.30
CA ASP A 157 -2.17 -13.61 15.31
C ASP A 157 -0.74 -13.17 15.61
N LEU A 158 -0.43 -12.95 16.87
CA LEU A 158 0.93 -12.62 17.29
C LEU A 158 1.97 -13.66 16.87
N GLN A 159 1.57 -14.92 16.66
CA GLN A 159 2.45 -15.96 16.10
C GLN A 159 2.92 -15.64 14.67
N ASP A 160 2.14 -14.91 13.89
CA ASP A 160 2.53 -14.54 12.53
C ASP A 160 3.71 -13.56 12.52
N ILE A 161 3.78 -12.67 13.50
CA ILE A 161 4.84 -11.65 13.61
C ILE A 161 5.92 -12.01 14.64
N ALA A 162 5.70 -13.00 15.48
CA ALA A 162 6.63 -13.40 16.55
C ALA A 162 7.98 -13.88 16.03
N GLY A 163 9.03 -13.69 16.83
CA GLY A 163 10.39 -14.14 16.56
C GLY A 163 11.31 -13.01 16.05
N ASN A 164 12.47 -13.41 15.56
CA ASN A 164 13.52 -12.48 15.15
C ASN A 164 13.27 -11.98 13.73
N TRP A 165 13.40 -10.67 13.57
CA TRP A 165 13.35 -10.00 12.29
C TRP A 165 14.61 -9.19 12.08
N THR A 166 15.26 -9.41 10.94
CA THR A 166 16.39 -8.59 10.48
C THR A 166 16.05 -8.05 9.12
N GLY A 167 16.07 -6.75 8.98
CA GLY A 167 15.68 -6.10 7.75
C GLY A 167 16.18 -4.68 7.65
N ARG A 168 15.58 -3.94 6.75
CA ARG A 168 15.94 -2.55 6.47
C ARG A 168 14.95 -1.61 7.14
N LEU A 169 15.48 -0.71 7.94
CA LEU A 169 14.75 0.43 8.47
C LEU A 169 15.06 1.66 7.63
N SER A 170 14.01 2.35 7.23
CA SER A 170 14.07 3.61 6.50
C SER A 170 13.43 4.70 7.32
N TYR A 171 14.11 5.83 7.45
CA TYR A 171 13.58 6.98 8.15
C TYR A 171 14.08 8.29 7.52
N GLY A 172 13.39 9.38 7.79
CA GLY A 172 13.74 10.68 7.22
C GLY A 172 15.19 11.06 7.52
N ALA A 173 15.84 11.85 6.66
CA ALA A 173 17.22 12.26 6.62
C ALA A 173 18.21 11.32 5.91
N GLY A 174 17.71 10.38 5.09
CA GLY A 174 18.59 9.60 4.20
C GLY A 174 19.40 8.52 4.89
N THR A 175 19.12 8.23 6.15
CA THR A 175 19.85 7.21 6.89
C THR A 175 19.05 5.92 6.89
N ASN A 176 19.53 4.96 6.13
CA ASN A 176 18.97 3.63 6.03
C ASN A 176 19.91 2.67 6.74
N GLY A 177 19.38 1.79 7.56
CA GLY A 177 20.21 0.85 8.29
C GLY A 177 19.56 -0.50 8.48
N ALA A 178 20.38 -1.49 8.78
CA ALA A 178 19.87 -2.77 9.23
C ALA A 178 19.24 -2.57 10.62
N LEU A 179 18.03 -3.11 10.80
CA LEU A 179 17.36 -3.19 12.08
C LEU A 179 17.11 -4.66 12.39
N THR A 180 17.49 -5.08 13.59
CA THR A 180 17.15 -6.39 14.13
C THR A 180 16.35 -6.20 15.40
N PHE A 181 15.30 -7.00 15.55
CA PHE A 181 14.49 -7.03 16.78
C PHE A 181 13.77 -8.36 16.92
N THR A 182 13.31 -8.65 18.13
CA THR A 182 12.56 -9.85 18.47
C THR A 182 11.16 -9.48 18.97
N VAL A 183 10.13 -10.11 18.41
CA VAL A 183 8.73 -9.96 18.85
C VAL A 183 8.32 -11.18 19.70
N SER A 184 7.83 -10.96 20.91
CA SER A 184 7.28 -11.99 21.78
C SER A 184 5.93 -12.48 21.29
N ALA A 185 5.79 -13.78 21.06
CA ALA A 185 4.54 -14.41 20.63
C ALA A 185 3.36 -14.26 21.62
N GLY A 186 3.67 -14.24 22.92
CA GLY A 186 2.61 -14.19 23.94
C GLY A 186 2.15 -12.78 24.29
N THR A 187 3.03 -11.78 24.13
CA THR A 187 2.76 -10.42 24.59
C THR A 187 2.84 -9.36 23.50
N GLY A 188 3.43 -9.68 22.34
CA GLY A 188 3.73 -8.71 21.30
C GLY A 188 4.80 -7.68 21.68
N ARG A 189 5.43 -7.84 22.84
CA ARG A 189 6.52 -6.94 23.25
C ARG A 189 7.72 -7.16 22.34
N VAL A 190 8.32 -6.07 21.92
CA VAL A 190 9.54 -6.08 21.12
C VAL A 190 10.76 -5.87 22.03
N SER A 191 11.75 -6.69 21.84
CA SER A 191 13.02 -6.65 22.56
C SER A 191 14.21 -6.70 21.60
N GLU A 192 15.40 -6.51 22.12
CA GLU A 192 16.67 -6.64 21.38
C GLU A 192 16.72 -5.78 20.12
N VAL A 193 16.26 -4.54 20.22
CA VAL A 193 16.28 -3.63 19.09
C VAL A 193 17.71 -3.15 18.84
N VAL A 194 18.30 -3.60 17.75
CA VAL A 194 19.64 -3.21 17.32
C VAL A 194 19.56 -2.54 15.96
N PHE A 195 20.00 -1.29 15.89
CA PHE A 195 20.02 -0.51 14.67
C PHE A 195 21.45 -0.14 14.30
N GLY A 196 21.92 -0.67 13.17
CA GLY A 196 23.24 -0.34 12.63
C GLY A 196 24.40 -0.70 13.56
N VAL A 197 25.61 -0.36 13.15
CA VAL A 197 26.84 -0.65 13.91
C VAL A 197 27.03 0.35 15.06
N ASP A 198 26.50 1.57 14.92
CA ASP A 198 26.82 2.70 15.80
C ASP A 198 25.61 3.27 16.57
N CYS A 199 24.41 2.74 16.34
CA CYS A 199 23.18 3.31 16.87
C CYS A 199 22.41 2.26 17.67
N LYS A 200 22.65 2.19 18.97
CA LYS A 200 21.87 1.32 19.84
C LYS A 200 20.65 2.06 20.36
N TRP A 201 19.47 1.60 19.96
CA TRP A 201 18.25 2.07 20.56
C TRP A 201 17.84 1.13 21.67
N THR A 202 17.49 1.68 22.78
CA THR A 202 16.58 0.97 23.66
C THR A 202 15.18 1.45 23.35
N ALA A 203 14.30 0.56 22.98
CA ALA A 203 12.89 0.85 22.84
C ALA A 203 12.16 0.30 24.08
N PRO A 204 12.17 1.05 25.21
CA PRO A 204 11.58 0.56 26.46
C PRO A 204 10.12 0.20 26.33
N ASN A 205 9.44 0.82 25.36
CA ASN A 205 8.05 0.60 25.07
C ASN A 205 7.83 0.42 23.56
N PHE A 206 8.28 -0.71 23.02
CA PHE A 206 7.87 -1.11 21.67
C PHE A 206 6.91 -2.28 21.79
N GLN A 207 5.64 -2.01 21.48
CA GLN A 207 4.54 -2.95 21.58
C GLN A 207 3.91 -3.17 20.22
N VAL A 208 3.65 -4.43 19.91
CA VAL A 208 2.85 -4.88 18.77
C VAL A 208 1.56 -5.46 19.33
N THR A 209 0.43 -4.93 18.90
CA THR A 209 -0.89 -5.40 19.31
C THR A 209 -1.64 -5.95 18.10
N ALA A 210 -2.05 -7.21 18.18
CA ALA A 210 -2.84 -7.86 17.14
C ALA A 210 -4.27 -7.31 17.14
N ASP A 211 -4.81 -7.01 15.97
CA ASP A 211 -6.23 -6.68 15.85
C ASP A 211 -7.08 -7.95 15.86
N THR A 212 -8.25 -7.88 16.48
CA THR A 212 -9.14 -9.03 16.64
C THR A 212 -10.10 -9.24 15.45
N ALA A 213 -10.18 -8.29 14.54
CA ALA A 213 -11.10 -8.34 13.40
C ALA A 213 -10.38 -8.42 12.06
N VAL A 214 -9.21 -7.80 11.95
CA VAL A 214 -8.44 -7.72 10.71
C VAL A 214 -7.00 -8.16 10.92
N ASN A 215 -6.35 -8.61 9.85
CA ASN A 215 -4.97 -9.12 9.91
C ASN A 215 -3.94 -7.98 9.88
N LEU A 216 -4.09 -7.03 10.79
CA LEU A 216 -3.15 -5.94 11.00
C LEU A 216 -2.68 -5.93 12.45
N PHE A 217 -1.49 -5.39 12.65
CA PHE A 217 -0.92 -5.16 13.98
C PHE A 217 -0.76 -3.67 14.18
N ARG A 218 -1.24 -3.17 15.31
CA ARG A 218 -0.96 -1.82 15.74
C ARG A 218 0.43 -1.76 16.37
N LEU A 219 1.16 -0.71 16.08
CA LEU A 219 2.45 -0.41 16.66
C LEU A 219 2.33 0.78 17.61
N ASP A 220 2.85 0.61 18.80
CA ASP A 220 3.09 1.68 19.76
C ASP A 220 4.57 1.64 20.14
N LEU A 221 5.30 2.66 19.76
CA LEU A 221 6.75 2.70 19.85
C LEU A 221 7.19 3.98 20.57
N THR A 222 7.89 3.84 21.67
CA THR A 222 8.60 4.95 22.31
C THR A 222 10.09 4.63 22.29
N MET A 223 10.83 5.49 21.64
CA MET A 223 12.27 5.32 21.50
C MET A 223 12.99 6.10 22.60
N SER A 224 14.03 5.53 23.22
CA SER A 224 14.88 6.24 24.17
C SER A 224 15.91 7.10 23.42
N GLN A 225 16.36 8.18 24.01
CA GLN A 225 17.40 9.02 23.43
C GLN A 225 18.72 8.23 23.39
N SER A 226 19.30 8.13 22.20
CA SER A 226 20.66 7.67 22.05
C SER A 226 21.55 8.87 21.78
N THR A 227 22.65 8.97 22.48
CA THR A 227 23.64 10.05 22.28
C THR A 227 24.43 9.92 20.98
N SER A 228 24.29 8.76 20.32
CA SER A 228 24.98 8.45 19.05
C SER A 228 24.08 8.51 17.81
N CYS A 229 22.80 8.81 17.97
CA CYS A 229 21.84 8.87 16.85
C CYS A 229 21.06 10.18 16.93
N ASP A 230 20.88 10.84 15.81
CA ASP A 230 20.09 12.08 15.68
C ASP A 230 18.57 11.91 15.91
N PHE A 231 18.18 10.84 16.61
CA PHE A 231 16.79 10.62 16.98
C PHE A 231 16.49 11.23 18.32
N SER A 232 16.01 12.43 18.29
CA SER A 232 15.33 12.96 19.45
C SER A 232 13.91 12.39 19.49
N LEU A 233 13.72 11.58 20.42
CA LEU A 233 12.73 10.61 20.66
C LEU A 233 11.35 11.06 20.96
N LYS A 234 10.46 10.49 20.24
CA LYS A 234 9.04 10.73 20.37
C LYS A 234 8.30 9.41 20.26
N SER A 235 7.16 9.34 20.90
CA SER A 235 6.25 8.24 20.68
C SER A 235 5.76 8.25 19.24
N MET A 236 5.77 7.08 18.63
CA MET A 236 5.25 6.82 17.30
C MET A 236 4.14 5.78 17.37
N THR A 237 3.17 5.94 16.53
CA THR A 237 2.14 4.92 16.30
C THR A 237 2.14 4.51 14.85
N GLY A 238 1.69 3.29 14.59
CA GLY A 238 1.73 2.80 13.21
C GLY A 238 1.00 1.50 13.01
N VAL A 239 1.29 0.89 11.87
CA VAL A 239 0.72 -0.39 11.45
C VAL A 239 1.81 -1.32 10.98
N ALA A 240 1.66 -2.61 11.29
CA ALA A 240 2.45 -3.68 10.71
C ALA A 240 1.55 -4.75 10.09
N PHE A 241 2.06 -5.44 9.11
CA PHE A 241 1.42 -6.58 8.49
C PHE A 241 2.46 -7.58 7.97
N VAL A 242 2.07 -8.85 7.99
CA VAL A 242 2.92 -9.97 7.55
C VAL A 242 2.21 -10.70 6.42
N PHE A 243 2.91 -10.93 5.34
CA PHE A 243 2.39 -11.64 4.17
C PHE A 243 3.44 -12.57 3.56
N ASN A 244 3.03 -13.38 2.59
CA ASN A 244 3.95 -14.25 1.89
C ASN A 244 4.93 -13.40 1.06
N SER A 245 6.22 -13.58 1.30
CA SER A 245 7.26 -12.88 0.55
C SER A 245 7.26 -13.35 -0.92
N PRO A 246 7.64 -12.49 -1.88
CA PRO A 246 8.01 -12.92 -3.22
C PRO A 246 9.16 -13.95 -3.22
N VAL A 247 9.97 -13.96 -2.16
CA VAL A 247 11.00 -15.00 -1.96
C VAL A 247 10.33 -16.28 -1.46
N ALA A 248 10.44 -17.35 -2.22
CA ALA A 248 9.78 -18.61 -1.93
C ALA A 248 10.08 -19.13 -0.51
N GLY A 249 9.03 -19.55 0.19
CA GLY A 249 9.11 -20.10 1.55
C GLY A 249 9.36 -19.07 2.64
N LYS A 250 9.36 -17.77 2.33
CA LYS A 250 9.56 -16.70 3.31
C LYS A 250 8.29 -15.92 3.58
N LYS A 251 8.23 -15.36 4.78
CA LYS A 251 7.27 -14.32 5.17
C LYS A 251 7.94 -12.95 5.09
N ARG A 252 7.19 -11.95 4.69
CA ARG A 252 7.61 -10.54 4.67
C ARG A 252 6.86 -9.76 5.72
N LEU A 253 7.61 -9.07 6.57
CA LEU A 253 7.08 -8.07 7.48
C LEU A 253 7.31 -6.69 6.89
N ILE A 254 6.26 -5.89 6.83
CA ILE A 254 6.33 -4.45 6.60
C ILE A 254 5.66 -3.76 7.77
N TRP A 255 6.28 -2.70 8.25
CA TRP A 255 5.61 -1.78 9.14
C TRP A 255 5.95 -0.32 8.81
N VAL A 256 5.06 0.56 9.19
CA VAL A 256 5.20 2.01 9.11
C VAL A 256 4.71 2.62 10.40
N ALA A 257 5.47 3.57 10.92
CA ALA A 257 5.11 4.33 12.11
C ALA A 257 5.45 5.81 11.94
N THR A 258 4.65 6.66 12.57
CA THR A 258 4.78 8.11 12.46
C THR A 258 4.56 8.79 13.81
N THR A 259 5.23 9.91 14.01
CA THR A 259 4.99 10.79 15.16
C THR A 259 3.87 11.78 14.83
N PRO A 260 3.17 12.31 15.83
CA PRO A 260 2.21 13.40 15.62
C PRO A 260 2.84 14.66 15.01
N THR A 261 4.14 14.85 15.18
CA THR A 261 4.86 16.06 14.79
C THR A 261 5.58 15.97 13.45
N GLY A 262 5.47 14.83 12.75
CA GLY A 262 5.96 14.75 11.39
C GLY A 262 7.29 14.01 11.20
N GLN A 263 7.53 12.98 11.95
CA GLN A 263 8.61 12.02 11.68
C GLN A 263 7.97 10.71 11.25
N GLY A 264 8.50 10.07 10.23
CA GLY A 264 8.03 8.78 9.74
C GLY A 264 9.17 7.81 9.59
N MET A 265 8.88 6.54 9.81
CA MET A 265 9.80 5.44 9.55
C MET A 265 9.05 4.23 9.00
N SER A 266 9.73 3.44 8.21
CA SER A 266 9.23 2.17 7.72
C SER A 266 10.29 1.09 7.84
N PHE A 267 9.84 -0.14 7.93
CA PHE A 267 10.69 -1.32 8.02
C PHE A 267 10.21 -2.40 7.06
N LYS A 268 11.16 -3.11 6.46
CA LYS A 268 10.89 -4.27 5.63
C LYS A 268 11.90 -5.37 5.92
N ALA A 269 11.42 -6.58 6.15
CA ALA A 269 12.22 -7.77 6.35
C ALA A 269 11.58 -9.00 5.72
N ASP A 270 12.41 -9.93 5.28
CA ASP A 270 12.01 -11.27 4.82
C ASP A 270 12.62 -12.32 5.76
N ARG A 271 11.81 -13.26 6.21
CA ARG A 271 12.20 -14.33 7.15
C ARG A 271 11.79 -15.69 6.65
#